data_fd7710843be3eabc2241d8726a61c41d
#
_entry.id   fd7710843be3eabc2241d8726a61c41d
#
_cell.length_a   1.000
_cell.length_b   1.000
_cell.length_c   1.000
_cell.angle_alpha   90.00
_cell.angle_beta   90.00
_cell.angle_gamma   90.00
#
_symmetry.space_group_name_H-M   'P 1'
#
loop_
_entity.id
_entity.type
_entity.pdbx_description
1 polymer ?
#
loop_
_entity_poly.entity_id
_entity_poly.type
_entity_poly.pdbx_seq_one_letter_code
_entity_poly.pdbx_strand_id
1 'polypeptide(L)'
;MADLPFLVELNEQNLTETLQRSVETPLVINFYAPSHKESADFATVLQRVAEQHQGQFILGLVNCETEQMIAAQFRIQALPTTYLFKEAQAIDAFPGALDEASLLQRLSAILPKEEDLKFQKALDFLQVEDYDSALPLLKEAWELSDKKNSDVALLYAETYIAMKKTEPAADILAQIPIQDRDSRWHGLQAQIELLIKAADTPEIQQLQADYVKNPTPEIALKLALQLHQANRNEEALDLLFSILKQDLSAENGEVKQQFLSILSAIGNADPITNKYRRLLYSLLY
;
A
#
# COMPACT_ATOMS: atom_id res chain seq x y z
N MET A 1 -14.38 13.64 30.81
CA MET A 1 -13.47 12.93 29.90
C MET A 1 -14.28 12.55 28.68
N ALA A 2 -13.80 12.80 27.47
CA ALA A 2 -14.47 12.31 26.27
C ALA A 2 -14.47 10.77 26.36
N ASP A 3 -15.63 10.16 26.11
CA ASP A 3 -15.80 8.70 26.10
C ASP A 3 -15.05 8.16 24.87
N LEU A 4 -13.78 7.78 25.05
CA LEU A 4 -12.96 7.21 23.99
C LEU A 4 -13.24 5.70 23.96
N PRO A 5 -13.84 5.15 22.88
CA PRO A 5 -14.30 3.76 22.84
C PRO A 5 -13.18 2.73 22.96
N PHE A 6 -11.93 3.17 22.90
CA PHE A 6 -10.73 2.35 23.04
C PHE A 6 -10.02 2.49 24.41
N LEU A 7 -10.53 3.34 25.31
CA LEU A 7 -10.09 3.43 26.71
C LEU A 7 -11.20 2.93 27.62
N VAL A 8 -10.95 1.84 28.33
CA VAL A 8 -11.97 1.17 29.16
C VAL A 8 -11.44 0.91 30.55
N GLU A 9 -12.14 1.39 31.59
CA GLU A 9 -11.90 0.91 32.93
C GLU A 9 -12.59 -0.47 33.07
N LEU A 10 -11.76 -1.50 33.28
CA LEU A 10 -12.23 -2.88 33.36
C LEU A 10 -12.71 -3.24 34.77
N ASN A 11 -13.87 -3.85 34.82
CA ASN A 11 -14.49 -4.41 36.00
C ASN A 11 -15.13 -5.78 35.70
N GLU A 12 -15.62 -6.46 36.70
CA GLU A 12 -16.22 -7.79 36.53
C GLU A 12 -17.37 -7.83 35.51
N GLN A 13 -18.07 -6.71 35.30
CA GLN A 13 -19.24 -6.64 34.41
C GLN A 13 -18.86 -6.55 32.94
N ASN A 14 -17.76 -5.84 32.61
CA ASN A 14 -17.36 -5.55 31.23
C ASN A 14 -16.13 -6.33 30.72
N LEU A 15 -15.41 -7.03 31.61
CA LEU A 15 -14.19 -7.77 31.26
C LEU A 15 -14.43 -8.79 30.13
N THR A 16 -15.48 -9.60 30.25
CA THR A 16 -15.77 -10.65 29.26
C THR A 16 -16.11 -10.06 27.88
N GLU A 17 -16.92 -9.01 27.84
CA GLU A 17 -17.25 -8.32 26.60
C GLU A 17 -15.99 -7.69 25.97
N THR A 18 -15.17 -7.03 26.78
CA THR A 18 -13.92 -6.41 26.26
C THR A 18 -12.93 -7.45 25.73
N LEU A 19 -12.82 -8.61 26.41
CA LEU A 19 -12.03 -9.74 25.90
C LEU A 19 -12.58 -10.28 24.58
N GLN A 20 -13.89 -10.34 24.39
CA GLN A 20 -14.49 -10.75 23.11
C GLN A 20 -14.19 -9.76 21.99
N ARG A 21 -14.18 -8.46 22.27
CA ARG A 21 -13.79 -7.42 21.30
C ARG A 21 -12.35 -7.57 20.80
N SER A 22 -11.47 -8.26 21.56
CA SER A 22 -10.09 -8.51 21.14
C SER A 22 -9.96 -9.50 19.98
N VAL A 23 -11.05 -10.10 19.51
CA VAL A 23 -11.08 -10.86 18.25
C VAL A 23 -10.88 -9.95 17.04
N GLU A 24 -11.48 -8.76 17.07
CA GLU A 24 -11.43 -7.79 15.96
C GLU A 24 -10.34 -6.71 16.18
N THR A 25 -10.22 -6.23 17.44
CA THR A 25 -9.31 -5.15 17.79
C THR A 25 -8.41 -5.60 18.92
N PRO A 26 -7.07 -5.59 18.78
CA PRO A 26 -6.15 -5.98 19.84
C PRO A 26 -6.45 -5.28 21.17
N LEU A 27 -6.21 -5.97 22.29
CA LEU A 27 -6.49 -5.46 23.60
C LEU A 27 -5.23 -5.50 24.48
N VAL A 28 -4.95 -4.39 25.13
CA VAL A 28 -3.94 -4.25 26.16
C VAL A 28 -4.62 -4.14 27.50
N ILE A 29 -4.36 -5.04 28.44
CA ILE A 29 -4.88 -4.94 29.81
C ILE A 29 -3.72 -4.57 30.74
N ASN A 30 -3.83 -3.43 31.42
CA ASN A 30 -2.86 -3.01 32.41
C ASN A 30 -3.46 -3.08 33.81
N PHE A 31 -2.78 -3.81 34.67
CA PHE A 31 -3.08 -3.95 36.09
C PHE A 31 -2.25 -2.94 36.89
N TYR A 32 -2.91 -2.03 37.57
CA TYR A 32 -2.28 -0.94 38.32
C TYR A 32 -2.96 -0.72 39.68
N ALA A 33 -2.35 0.08 40.53
CA ALA A 33 -2.95 0.58 41.75
C ALA A 33 -2.68 2.07 41.90
N PRO A 34 -3.68 2.92 42.16
CA PRO A 34 -3.49 4.36 42.37
C PRO A 34 -2.49 4.71 43.49
N SER A 35 -2.45 3.90 44.57
CA SER A 35 -1.49 4.10 45.67
C SER A 35 -0.07 3.72 45.31
N HIS A 36 0.16 2.91 44.26
CA HIS A 36 1.48 2.50 43.79
C HIS A 36 1.94 3.43 42.66
N LYS A 37 2.73 4.45 43.01
CA LYS A 37 3.09 5.55 42.11
C LYS A 37 3.60 5.07 40.73
N GLU A 38 4.57 4.14 40.70
CA GLU A 38 5.13 3.63 39.45
C GLU A 38 4.07 3.03 38.51
N SER A 39 3.12 2.27 39.08
CA SER A 39 2.05 1.68 38.27
C SER A 39 1.01 2.69 37.79
N ALA A 40 0.73 3.72 38.58
CA ALA A 40 -0.15 4.81 38.20
C ALA A 40 0.47 5.69 37.09
N ASP A 41 1.75 6.02 37.22
CA ASP A 41 2.50 6.75 36.19
C ASP A 41 2.55 5.97 34.88
N PHE A 42 2.76 4.64 34.94
CA PHE A 42 2.79 3.80 33.74
C PHE A 42 1.41 3.65 33.07
N ALA A 43 0.34 3.58 33.85
CA ALA A 43 -1.02 3.62 33.32
C ALA A 43 -1.28 4.91 32.50
N THR A 44 -0.77 6.05 32.98
CA THR A 44 -0.85 7.33 32.26
C THR A 44 -0.04 7.32 30.95
N VAL A 45 1.14 6.67 30.94
CA VAL A 45 1.93 6.48 29.70
C VAL A 45 1.15 5.65 28.70
N LEU A 46 0.55 4.53 29.12
CA LEU A 46 -0.27 3.67 28.27
C LEU A 46 -1.49 4.40 27.70
N GLN A 47 -2.17 5.24 28.49
CA GLN A 47 -3.29 6.06 28.01
C GLN A 47 -2.85 7.00 26.89
N ARG A 48 -1.72 7.71 27.09
CA ARG A 48 -1.17 8.60 26.06
C ARG A 48 -0.81 7.84 24.78
N VAL A 49 -0.20 6.65 24.89
CA VAL A 49 0.14 5.80 23.73
C VAL A 49 -1.15 5.33 23.03
N ALA A 50 -2.18 4.93 23.78
CA ALA A 50 -3.47 4.52 23.18
C ALA A 50 -4.15 5.68 22.43
N GLU A 51 -4.09 6.89 22.97
CA GLU A 51 -4.59 8.10 22.30
C GLU A 51 -3.84 8.39 20.99
N GLN A 52 -2.51 8.24 20.98
CA GLN A 52 -1.70 8.41 19.77
C GLN A 52 -2.04 7.39 18.68
N HIS A 53 -2.38 6.16 19.07
CA HIS A 53 -2.76 5.08 18.17
C HIS A 53 -4.26 5.06 17.79
N GLN A 54 -5.06 6.01 18.29
CA GLN A 54 -6.44 6.29 17.85
C GLN A 54 -7.33 5.05 17.67
N GLY A 55 -7.29 4.09 18.59
CA GLY A 55 -8.14 2.91 18.56
C GLY A 55 -7.60 1.72 17.75
N GLN A 56 -6.32 1.74 17.33
CA GLN A 56 -5.67 0.55 16.76
C GLN A 56 -5.60 -0.61 17.76
N PHE A 57 -5.73 -0.32 19.05
CA PHE A 57 -5.94 -1.30 20.12
C PHE A 57 -6.84 -0.71 21.20
N ILE A 58 -7.46 -1.58 21.97
CA ILE A 58 -8.25 -1.20 23.16
C ILE A 58 -7.29 -1.22 24.35
N LEU A 59 -7.28 -0.18 25.18
CA LEU A 59 -6.60 -0.18 26.47
C LEU A 59 -7.62 -0.40 27.57
N GLY A 60 -7.52 -1.52 28.24
CA GLY A 60 -8.26 -1.87 29.46
C GLY A 60 -7.41 -1.61 30.72
N LEU A 61 -7.90 -0.79 31.63
CA LEU A 61 -7.24 -0.50 32.90
C LEU A 61 -7.95 -1.25 34.03
N VAL A 62 -7.23 -2.04 34.81
CA VAL A 62 -7.72 -2.74 35.99
C VAL A 62 -7.12 -2.11 37.23
N ASN A 63 -7.93 -1.46 38.04
CA ASN A 63 -7.51 -1.00 39.37
C ASN A 63 -7.53 -2.16 40.34
N CYS A 64 -6.37 -2.68 40.74
CA CYS A 64 -6.24 -3.83 41.63
C CYS A 64 -6.68 -3.55 43.08
N GLU A 65 -6.89 -2.30 43.47
CA GLU A 65 -7.44 -1.96 44.78
C GLU A 65 -8.93 -2.20 44.85
N THR A 66 -9.65 -2.00 43.75
CA THR A 66 -11.11 -2.21 43.66
C THR A 66 -11.47 -3.56 43.02
N GLU A 67 -10.75 -3.98 41.98
CA GLU A 67 -11.03 -5.15 41.15
C GLU A 67 -10.15 -6.36 41.54
N GLN A 68 -10.16 -6.70 42.86
CA GLN A 68 -9.30 -7.77 43.41
C GLN A 68 -9.60 -9.15 42.81
N MET A 69 -10.85 -9.43 42.45
CA MET A 69 -11.23 -10.70 41.83
C MET A 69 -10.63 -10.88 40.46
N ILE A 70 -10.59 -9.81 39.65
CA ILE A 70 -9.92 -9.81 38.32
C ILE A 70 -8.43 -10.01 38.50
N ALA A 71 -7.79 -9.26 39.41
CA ALA A 71 -6.36 -9.40 39.69
C ALA A 71 -6.00 -10.84 40.13
N ALA A 72 -6.84 -11.47 40.95
CA ALA A 72 -6.65 -12.85 41.35
C ALA A 72 -6.86 -13.85 40.20
N GLN A 73 -7.84 -13.64 39.34
CA GLN A 73 -8.09 -14.47 38.14
C GLN A 73 -6.89 -14.47 37.21
N PHE A 74 -6.26 -13.30 37.01
CA PHE A 74 -5.05 -13.15 36.20
C PHE A 74 -3.75 -13.49 36.96
N ARG A 75 -3.86 -13.88 38.23
CA ARG A 75 -2.72 -14.23 39.11
C ARG A 75 -1.66 -13.14 39.17
N ILE A 76 -2.09 -11.90 39.31
CA ILE A 76 -1.17 -10.74 39.37
C ILE A 76 -0.33 -10.82 40.64
N GLN A 77 1.00 -10.79 40.47
CA GLN A 77 1.98 -10.86 41.59
C GLN A 77 2.76 -9.58 41.76
N ALA A 78 2.80 -8.72 40.77
CA ALA A 78 3.53 -7.46 40.79
C ALA A 78 2.74 -6.38 40.02
N LEU A 79 2.95 -5.11 40.40
CA LEU A 79 2.37 -3.95 39.75
C LEU A 79 3.45 -3.01 39.24
N PRO A 80 3.28 -2.43 38.02
CA PRO A 80 2.25 -2.79 37.06
C PRO A 80 2.50 -4.15 36.42
N THR A 81 1.45 -4.80 35.90
CA THR A 81 1.56 -5.93 34.98
C THR A 81 0.66 -5.68 33.78
N THR A 82 1.19 -5.92 32.59
CA THR A 82 0.46 -5.67 31.33
C THR A 82 0.35 -6.95 30.52
N TYR A 83 -0.85 -7.21 30.01
CA TYR A 83 -1.16 -8.32 29.11
C TYR A 83 -1.52 -7.80 27.74
N LEU A 84 -1.04 -8.48 26.69
CA LEU A 84 -1.38 -8.21 25.30
C LEU A 84 -2.25 -9.33 24.75
N PHE A 85 -3.41 -8.99 24.23
CA PHE A 85 -4.37 -9.93 23.65
C PHE A 85 -4.55 -9.64 22.15
N LYS A 86 -4.62 -10.70 21.37
CA LYS A 86 -5.03 -10.69 19.97
C LYS A 86 -5.87 -11.94 19.71
N GLU A 87 -6.96 -11.78 18.95
CA GLU A 87 -7.88 -12.89 18.61
C GLU A 87 -8.36 -13.63 19.86
N ALA A 88 -8.72 -12.88 20.91
CA ALA A 88 -9.14 -13.36 22.23
C ALA A 88 -8.10 -14.24 22.96
N GLN A 89 -6.83 -14.23 22.53
CA GLN A 89 -5.74 -14.97 23.16
C GLN A 89 -4.70 -14.04 23.75
N ALA A 90 -4.21 -14.34 24.94
CA ALA A 90 -3.08 -13.66 25.52
C ALA A 90 -1.81 -14.11 24.76
N ILE A 91 -1.15 -13.17 24.08
CA ILE A 91 0.05 -13.46 23.30
C ILE A 91 1.33 -13.03 23.99
N ASP A 92 1.25 -12.07 24.90
CA ASP A 92 2.38 -11.62 25.71
C ASP A 92 1.90 -11.08 27.05
N ALA A 93 2.77 -11.13 28.06
CA ALA A 93 2.56 -10.51 29.37
C ALA A 93 3.91 -10.11 29.99
N PHE A 94 3.96 -8.93 30.57
CA PHE A 94 5.18 -8.45 31.21
C PHE A 94 4.90 -7.70 32.51
N PRO A 95 5.69 -7.92 33.57
CA PRO A 95 5.65 -7.16 34.80
C PRO A 95 6.52 -5.91 34.69
N GLY A 96 6.20 -4.90 35.50
CA GLY A 96 6.98 -3.65 35.62
C GLY A 96 6.64 -2.60 34.56
N ALA A 97 7.02 -1.37 34.84
CA ALA A 97 6.91 -0.27 33.91
C ALA A 97 8.01 -0.35 32.85
N LEU A 98 7.67 -0.06 31.61
CA LEU A 98 8.60 0.04 30.50
C LEU A 98 8.77 1.50 30.07
N ASP A 99 9.92 1.84 29.51
CA ASP A 99 10.05 3.08 28.75
C ASP A 99 9.23 3.00 27.45
N GLU A 100 8.94 4.17 26.86
CA GLU A 100 8.04 4.26 25.70
C GLU A 100 8.56 3.46 24.49
N ALA A 101 9.87 3.42 24.25
CA ALA A 101 10.45 2.69 23.13
C ALA A 101 10.30 1.18 23.31
N SER A 102 10.57 0.65 24.50
CA SER A 102 10.38 -0.75 24.86
C SER A 102 8.89 -1.16 24.82
N LEU A 103 8.00 -0.25 25.26
CA LEU A 103 6.56 -0.45 25.19
C LEU A 103 6.09 -0.56 23.73
N LEU A 104 6.48 0.38 22.87
CA LEU A 104 6.13 0.35 21.45
C LEU A 104 6.66 -0.91 20.74
N GLN A 105 7.88 -1.35 21.10
CA GLN A 105 8.42 -2.61 20.59
C GLN A 105 7.55 -3.81 20.99
N ARG A 106 7.03 -3.87 22.22
CA ARG A 106 6.11 -4.93 22.65
C ARG A 106 4.76 -4.83 21.94
N LEU A 107 4.22 -3.62 21.83
CA LEU A 107 2.94 -3.37 21.15
C LEU A 107 2.99 -3.70 19.66
N SER A 108 4.16 -3.63 19.00
CA SER A 108 4.29 -4.00 17.59
C SER A 108 3.86 -5.44 17.28
N ALA A 109 3.81 -6.33 18.27
CA ALA A 109 3.31 -7.69 18.12
C ALA A 109 1.79 -7.74 17.90
N ILE A 110 1.05 -6.75 18.38
CA ILE A 110 -0.42 -6.67 18.28
C ILE A 110 -0.90 -5.59 17.33
N LEU A 111 -0.13 -4.52 17.18
CA LEU A 111 -0.50 -3.42 16.30
C LEU A 111 -0.55 -3.87 14.83
N PRO A 112 -1.50 -3.36 14.05
CA PRO A 112 -1.49 -3.60 12.62
C PRO A 112 -0.21 -3.00 12.03
N LYS A 113 0.39 -3.71 11.10
CA LYS A 113 1.56 -3.22 10.40
C LYS A 113 1.19 -2.02 9.52
N GLU A 114 2.15 -1.14 9.28
CA GLU A 114 1.91 0.05 8.45
C GLU A 114 1.47 -0.34 7.03
N GLU A 115 2.03 -1.42 6.48
CA GLU A 115 1.62 -1.98 5.19
C GLU A 115 0.14 -2.35 5.15
N ASP A 116 -0.40 -2.97 6.24
CA ASP A 116 -1.81 -3.37 6.32
C ASP A 116 -2.73 -2.14 6.41
N LEU A 117 -2.33 -1.11 7.15
CA LEU A 117 -3.08 0.15 7.25
C LEU A 117 -3.15 0.88 5.90
N LYS A 118 -2.05 0.90 5.14
CA LYS A 118 -2.01 1.47 3.79
C LYS A 118 -2.90 0.67 2.83
N PHE A 119 -2.83 -0.66 2.91
CA PHE A 119 -3.63 -1.55 2.10
C PHE A 119 -5.13 -1.37 2.36
N GLN A 120 -5.56 -1.30 3.63
CA GLN A 120 -6.95 -1.05 3.97
C GLN A 120 -7.45 0.30 3.44
N LYS A 121 -6.67 1.37 3.62
CA LYS A 121 -7.02 2.68 3.05
C LYS A 121 -7.12 2.66 1.53
N ALA A 122 -6.27 1.90 0.85
CA ALA A 122 -6.35 1.75 -0.59
C ALA A 122 -7.66 1.05 -1.01
N LEU A 123 -8.09 0.02 -0.26
CA LEU A 123 -9.38 -0.65 -0.49
C LEU A 123 -10.56 0.32 -0.38
N ASP A 124 -10.55 1.24 0.60
CA ASP A 124 -11.60 2.26 0.75
C ASP A 124 -11.70 3.15 -0.50
N PHE A 125 -10.58 3.59 -1.06
CA PHE A 125 -10.55 4.38 -2.30
C PHE A 125 -11.01 3.55 -3.52
N LEU A 126 -10.63 2.27 -3.59
CA LEU A 126 -11.05 1.39 -4.68
C LEU A 126 -12.56 1.09 -4.68
N GLN A 127 -13.23 1.09 -3.52
CA GLN A 127 -14.68 0.93 -3.42
C GLN A 127 -15.44 2.07 -4.13
N VAL A 128 -14.85 3.25 -4.20
CA VAL A 128 -15.40 4.42 -4.88
C VAL A 128 -14.72 4.70 -6.22
N GLU A 129 -13.96 3.74 -6.74
CA GLU A 129 -13.21 3.81 -8.02
C GLU A 129 -12.20 4.97 -8.09
N ASP A 130 -11.73 5.48 -6.94
CA ASP A 130 -10.66 6.48 -6.87
C ASP A 130 -9.29 5.82 -6.99
N TYR A 131 -8.95 5.44 -8.21
CA TYR A 131 -7.69 4.74 -8.52
C TYR A 131 -6.45 5.63 -8.28
N ASP A 132 -6.56 6.93 -8.52
CA ASP A 132 -5.45 7.86 -8.36
C ASP A 132 -5.02 8.01 -6.89
N SER A 133 -5.98 7.98 -5.95
CA SER A 133 -5.70 7.98 -4.51
C SER A 133 -5.27 6.60 -3.99
N ALA A 134 -5.77 5.50 -4.58
CA ALA A 134 -5.44 4.15 -4.19
C ALA A 134 -4.00 3.75 -4.58
N LEU A 135 -3.54 4.10 -5.80
CA LEU A 135 -2.25 3.67 -6.34
C LEU A 135 -1.03 4.01 -5.47
N PRO A 136 -0.86 5.25 -4.95
CA PRO A 136 0.27 5.55 -4.07
C PRO A 136 0.25 4.75 -2.78
N LEU A 137 -0.93 4.47 -2.21
CA LEU A 137 -1.08 3.66 -0.99
C LEU A 137 -0.72 2.18 -1.24
N LEU A 138 -1.15 1.61 -2.39
CA LEU A 138 -0.78 0.26 -2.79
C LEU A 138 0.71 0.13 -3.04
N LYS A 139 1.32 1.14 -3.66
CA LYS A 139 2.77 1.20 -3.85
C LYS A 139 3.50 1.21 -2.52
N GLU A 140 3.11 2.10 -1.59
CA GLU A 140 3.72 2.17 -0.26
C GLU A 140 3.55 0.86 0.51
N ALA A 141 2.35 0.26 0.50
CA ALA A 141 2.11 -1.04 1.12
C ALA A 141 3.00 -2.15 0.53
N TRP A 142 3.17 -2.15 -0.80
CA TRP A 142 4.04 -3.10 -1.50
C TRP A 142 5.52 -2.93 -1.12
N GLU A 143 5.99 -1.68 -1.04
CA GLU A 143 7.37 -1.37 -0.62
C GLU A 143 7.61 -1.71 0.85
N LEU A 144 6.68 -1.38 1.76
CA LEU A 144 6.76 -1.68 3.19
C LEU A 144 6.77 -3.19 3.48
N SER A 145 6.12 -4.00 2.65
CA SER A 145 6.16 -5.46 2.74
C SER A 145 7.47 -6.08 2.21
N ASP A 146 8.49 -5.27 1.89
CA ASP A 146 9.70 -5.73 1.18
C ASP A 146 9.36 -6.45 -0.14
N LYS A 147 8.25 -6.09 -0.77
CA LYS A 147 7.72 -6.72 -2.00
C LYS A 147 7.42 -8.23 -1.85
N LYS A 148 6.96 -8.62 -0.66
CA LYS A 148 6.65 -10.03 -0.34
C LYS A 148 5.15 -10.31 -0.24
N ASN A 149 4.31 -9.27 -0.08
CA ASN A 149 2.87 -9.45 0.05
C ASN A 149 2.21 -9.53 -1.34
N SER A 150 2.03 -10.76 -1.83
CA SER A 150 1.47 -11.01 -3.16
C SER A 150 0.03 -10.51 -3.32
N ASP A 151 -0.78 -10.45 -2.24
CA ASP A 151 -2.14 -9.89 -2.30
C ASP A 151 -2.12 -8.40 -2.61
N VAL A 152 -1.19 -7.65 -2.00
CA VAL A 152 -0.98 -6.23 -2.30
C VAL A 152 -0.55 -6.05 -3.76
N ALA A 153 0.39 -6.87 -4.24
CA ALA A 153 0.86 -6.79 -5.62
C ALA A 153 -0.24 -7.10 -6.64
N LEU A 154 -1.06 -8.13 -6.37
CA LEU A 154 -2.19 -8.48 -7.24
C LEU A 154 -3.21 -7.35 -7.32
N LEU A 155 -3.58 -6.75 -6.19
CA LEU A 155 -4.52 -5.61 -6.17
C LEU A 155 -3.91 -4.37 -6.84
N TYR A 156 -2.62 -4.14 -6.66
CA TYR A 156 -1.90 -3.05 -7.30
C TYR A 156 -1.89 -3.19 -8.84
N ALA A 157 -1.62 -4.39 -9.35
CA ALA A 157 -1.70 -4.70 -10.77
C ALA A 157 -3.15 -4.59 -11.30
N GLU A 158 -4.13 -5.11 -10.56
CA GLU A 158 -5.55 -5.02 -10.90
C GLU A 158 -6.03 -3.56 -11.02
N THR A 159 -5.56 -2.68 -10.14
CA THR A 159 -5.85 -1.24 -10.18
C THR A 159 -5.30 -0.61 -11.47
N TYR A 160 -4.07 -0.96 -11.87
CA TYR A 160 -3.54 -0.52 -13.16
C TYR A 160 -4.33 -1.05 -14.36
N ILE A 161 -4.78 -2.32 -14.30
CA ILE A 161 -5.61 -2.92 -15.36
C ILE A 161 -6.94 -2.17 -15.49
N ALA A 162 -7.59 -1.81 -14.37
CA ALA A 162 -8.82 -1.01 -14.38
C ALA A 162 -8.63 0.34 -15.08
N MET A 163 -7.44 0.95 -14.90
CA MET A 163 -7.04 2.18 -15.60
C MET A 163 -6.54 1.95 -17.04
N LYS A 164 -6.57 0.72 -17.56
CA LYS A 164 -6.03 0.30 -18.86
C LYS A 164 -4.54 0.56 -19.03
N LYS A 165 -3.77 0.59 -17.94
CA LYS A 165 -2.32 0.74 -17.92
C LYS A 165 -1.67 -0.65 -17.86
N THR A 166 -1.53 -1.30 -19.00
CA THR A 166 -1.11 -2.71 -19.10
C THR A 166 0.36 -2.93 -18.75
N GLU A 167 1.26 -2.00 -19.13
CA GLU A 167 2.70 -2.13 -18.88
C GLU A 167 3.04 -2.09 -17.39
N PRO A 168 2.63 -1.07 -16.60
CA PRO A 168 2.86 -1.07 -15.16
C PRO A 168 2.23 -2.27 -14.44
N ALA A 169 1.06 -2.74 -14.91
CA ALA A 169 0.41 -3.93 -14.35
C ALA A 169 1.27 -5.18 -14.58
N ALA A 170 1.80 -5.37 -15.80
CA ALA A 170 2.66 -6.50 -16.13
C ALA A 170 3.97 -6.49 -15.32
N ASP A 171 4.57 -5.32 -15.12
CA ASP A 171 5.79 -5.14 -14.32
C ASP A 171 5.59 -5.55 -12.87
N ILE A 172 4.43 -5.22 -12.28
CA ILE A 172 4.10 -5.64 -10.91
C ILE A 172 3.89 -7.15 -10.85
N LEU A 173 3.09 -7.73 -11.77
CA LEU A 173 2.85 -9.17 -11.81
C LEU A 173 4.13 -9.98 -12.02
N ALA A 174 5.10 -9.46 -12.77
CA ALA A 174 6.38 -10.12 -13.00
C ALA A 174 7.22 -10.25 -11.71
N GLN A 175 7.03 -9.32 -10.74
CA GLN A 175 7.75 -9.33 -9.46
C GLN A 175 7.20 -10.37 -8.47
N ILE A 176 5.99 -10.91 -8.70
CA ILE A 176 5.39 -11.93 -7.83
C ILE A 176 6.14 -13.25 -8.01
N PRO A 177 6.62 -13.86 -6.91
CA PRO A 177 7.33 -15.16 -6.95
C PRO A 177 6.47 -16.25 -7.58
N ILE A 178 7.12 -17.20 -8.27
CA ILE A 178 6.43 -18.27 -9.02
C ILE A 178 5.49 -19.09 -8.12
N GLN A 179 5.92 -19.38 -6.89
CA GLN A 179 5.12 -20.15 -5.93
C GLN A 179 3.84 -19.46 -5.48
N ASP A 180 3.75 -18.13 -5.63
CA ASP A 180 2.61 -17.31 -5.21
C ASP A 180 1.68 -16.95 -6.38
N ARG A 181 1.99 -17.44 -7.59
CA ARG A 181 1.19 -17.21 -8.80
C ARG A 181 0.00 -18.16 -8.86
N ASP A 182 -1.10 -17.71 -8.30
CA ASP A 182 -2.36 -18.43 -8.22
C ASP A 182 -3.28 -18.19 -9.44
N SER A 183 -4.54 -18.61 -9.33
CA SER A 183 -5.56 -18.37 -10.36
C SER A 183 -5.85 -16.90 -10.61
N ARG A 184 -5.75 -16.02 -9.58
CA ARG A 184 -5.95 -14.58 -9.72
C ARG A 184 -4.84 -13.96 -10.56
N TRP A 185 -3.59 -14.34 -10.30
CA TRP A 185 -2.45 -13.92 -11.11
C TRP A 185 -2.65 -14.27 -12.60
N HIS A 186 -3.01 -15.53 -12.89
CA HIS A 186 -3.28 -15.97 -14.27
C HIS A 186 -4.46 -15.21 -14.91
N GLY A 187 -5.51 -14.91 -14.14
CA GLY A 187 -6.64 -14.11 -14.59
C GLY A 187 -6.24 -12.70 -14.99
N LEU A 188 -5.39 -12.04 -14.18
CA LEU A 188 -4.90 -10.69 -14.46
C LEU A 188 -3.98 -10.67 -15.69
N GLN A 189 -3.12 -11.67 -15.87
CA GLN A 189 -2.30 -11.83 -17.09
C GLN A 189 -3.19 -11.95 -18.34
N ALA A 190 -4.23 -12.78 -18.29
CA ALA A 190 -5.16 -12.92 -19.41
C ALA A 190 -5.91 -11.59 -19.72
N GLN A 191 -6.28 -10.83 -18.68
CA GLN A 191 -6.89 -9.50 -18.87
C GLN A 191 -5.92 -8.52 -19.56
N ILE A 192 -4.66 -8.49 -19.16
CA ILE A 192 -3.62 -7.69 -19.83
C ILE A 192 -3.51 -8.07 -21.31
N GLU A 193 -3.42 -9.37 -21.62
CA GLU A 193 -3.36 -9.83 -23.01
C GLU A 193 -4.58 -9.41 -23.84
N LEU A 194 -5.78 -9.49 -23.25
CA LEU A 194 -7.01 -9.05 -23.91
C LEU A 194 -7.03 -7.54 -24.17
N LEU A 195 -6.56 -6.74 -23.19
CA LEU A 195 -6.45 -5.29 -23.35
C LEU A 195 -5.45 -4.91 -24.44
N ILE A 196 -4.29 -5.58 -24.48
CA ILE A 196 -3.27 -5.36 -25.53
C ILE A 196 -3.84 -5.72 -26.89
N LYS A 197 -4.52 -6.89 -27.03
CA LYS A 197 -5.16 -7.29 -28.28
C LYS A 197 -6.25 -6.32 -28.73
N ALA A 198 -7.05 -5.83 -27.78
CA ALA A 198 -8.10 -4.85 -28.08
C ALA A 198 -7.52 -3.48 -28.50
N ALA A 199 -6.34 -3.13 -28.00
CA ALA A 199 -5.63 -1.92 -28.36
C ALA A 199 -4.87 -2.03 -29.71
N ASP A 200 -4.73 -3.24 -30.27
CA ASP A 200 -4.04 -3.50 -31.52
C ASP A 200 -5.03 -3.40 -32.70
N THR A 201 -5.39 -2.17 -33.04
CA THR A 201 -6.35 -1.88 -34.11
C THR A 201 -5.81 -2.23 -35.49
N PRO A 202 -6.67 -2.51 -36.50
CA PRO A 202 -6.22 -2.75 -37.88
C PRO A 202 -5.38 -1.61 -38.46
N GLU A 203 -5.62 -0.36 -38.04
CA GLU A 203 -4.85 0.81 -38.43
C GLU A 203 -3.43 0.76 -37.85
N ILE A 204 -3.28 0.38 -36.57
CA ILE A 204 -1.96 0.20 -35.96
C ILE A 204 -1.19 -0.91 -36.65
N GLN A 205 -1.84 -2.07 -36.93
CA GLN A 205 -1.22 -3.19 -37.62
C GLN A 205 -0.75 -2.78 -39.02
N GLN A 206 -1.54 -2.02 -39.75
CA GLN A 206 -1.18 -1.53 -41.08
C GLN A 206 0.02 -0.57 -41.01
N LEU A 207 0.00 0.41 -40.08
CA LEU A 207 1.10 1.35 -39.90
C LEU A 207 2.39 0.66 -39.42
N GLN A 208 2.31 -0.36 -38.59
CA GLN A 208 3.44 -1.19 -38.19
C GLN A 208 4.03 -1.93 -39.39
N ALA A 209 3.17 -2.57 -40.22
CA ALA A 209 3.61 -3.25 -41.44
C ALA A 209 4.27 -2.28 -42.43
N ASP A 210 3.72 -1.09 -42.58
CA ASP A 210 4.26 -0.05 -43.47
C ASP A 210 5.60 0.48 -42.93
N TYR A 211 5.74 0.69 -41.62
CA TYR A 211 6.98 1.11 -40.98
C TYR A 211 8.09 0.06 -41.12
N VAL A 212 7.75 -1.24 -40.98
CA VAL A 212 8.72 -2.33 -41.20
C VAL A 212 9.23 -2.35 -42.65
N LYS A 213 8.36 -2.07 -43.62
CA LYS A 213 8.75 -2.03 -45.06
C LYS A 213 9.53 -0.79 -45.43
N ASN A 214 9.13 0.35 -44.83
CA ASN A 214 9.74 1.66 -45.13
C ASN A 214 9.84 2.49 -43.86
N PRO A 215 10.91 2.38 -43.08
CA PRO A 215 11.05 3.04 -41.77
C PRO A 215 11.33 4.55 -41.95
N THR A 216 10.29 5.33 -42.27
CA THR A 216 10.39 6.79 -42.38
C THR A 216 9.86 7.45 -41.10
N PRO A 217 10.41 8.63 -40.70
CA PRO A 217 9.92 9.39 -39.56
C PRO A 217 8.44 9.80 -39.70
N GLU A 218 7.95 10.04 -40.93
CA GLU A 218 6.53 10.35 -41.17
C GLU A 218 5.60 9.21 -40.80
N ILE A 219 5.95 7.96 -41.17
CA ILE A 219 5.13 6.78 -40.78
C ILE A 219 5.22 6.56 -39.27
N ALA A 220 6.41 6.76 -38.69
CA ALA A 220 6.61 6.64 -37.25
C ALA A 220 5.78 7.65 -36.46
N LEU A 221 5.64 8.89 -36.90
CA LEU A 221 4.79 9.90 -36.28
C LEU A 221 3.32 9.46 -36.25
N LYS A 222 2.82 8.96 -37.40
CA LYS A 222 1.44 8.44 -37.50
C LYS A 222 1.23 7.24 -36.58
N LEU A 223 2.18 6.29 -36.59
CA LEU A 223 2.13 5.10 -35.73
C LEU A 223 2.18 5.46 -34.26
N ALA A 224 3.11 6.36 -33.86
CA ALA A 224 3.23 6.79 -32.47
C ALA A 224 1.97 7.48 -31.95
N LEU A 225 1.29 8.27 -32.79
CA LEU A 225 0.02 8.89 -32.43
C LEU A 225 -1.08 7.85 -32.18
N GLN A 226 -1.20 6.85 -33.06
CA GLN A 226 -2.18 5.77 -32.90
C GLN A 226 -1.86 4.90 -31.67
N LEU A 227 -0.61 4.56 -31.44
CA LEU A 227 -0.17 3.86 -30.24
C LEU A 227 -0.52 4.63 -28.96
N HIS A 228 -0.28 5.93 -28.95
CA HIS A 228 -0.65 6.79 -27.82
C HIS A 228 -2.17 6.80 -27.57
N GLN A 229 -2.99 6.93 -28.63
CA GLN A 229 -4.44 6.87 -28.53
C GLN A 229 -4.95 5.51 -28.02
N ALA A 230 -4.22 4.44 -28.35
CA ALA A 230 -4.46 3.10 -27.84
C ALA A 230 -3.89 2.83 -26.43
N ASN A 231 -3.38 3.87 -25.76
CA ASN A 231 -2.72 3.82 -24.45
C ASN A 231 -1.41 2.97 -24.39
N ARG A 232 -0.81 2.68 -25.57
CA ARG A 232 0.49 2.00 -25.74
C ARG A 232 1.62 3.04 -25.76
N ASN A 233 1.72 3.77 -24.63
CA ASN A 233 2.55 4.97 -24.55
C ASN A 233 4.04 4.67 -24.62
N GLU A 234 4.48 3.58 -23.99
CA GLU A 234 5.90 3.22 -23.99
C GLU A 234 6.37 2.85 -25.40
N GLU A 235 5.59 2.09 -26.15
CA GLU A 235 5.88 1.74 -27.53
C GLU A 235 5.92 2.98 -28.43
N ALA A 236 5.00 3.93 -28.23
CA ALA A 236 5.01 5.20 -28.97
C ALA A 236 6.28 6.00 -28.67
N LEU A 237 6.69 6.08 -27.41
CA LEU A 237 7.87 6.81 -26.98
C LEU A 237 9.16 6.12 -27.43
N ASP A 238 9.25 4.78 -27.36
CA ASP A 238 10.41 4.03 -27.87
C ASP A 238 10.61 4.24 -29.36
N LEU A 239 9.51 4.19 -30.14
CA LEU A 239 9.56 4.44 -31.57
C LEU A 239 10.11 5.82 -31.89
N LEU A 240 9.53 6.88 -31.32
CA LEU A 240 10.00 8.25 -31.55
C LEU A 240 11.40 8.49 -31.03
N PHE A 241 11.74 7.91 -29.88
CA PHE A 241 13.07 8.03 -29.30
C PHE A 241 14.15 7.38 -30.16
N SER A 242 13.85 6.25 -30.80
CA SER A 242 14.76 5.58 -31.75
C SER A 242 15.17 6.48 -32.90
N ILE A 243 14.23 7.32 -33.37
CA ILE A 243 14.49 8.31 -34.42
C ILE A 243 15.31 9.50 -33.89
N LEU A 244 14.92 10.02 -32.71
CA LEU A 244 15.62 11.14 -32.05
C LEU A 244 17.10 10.82 -31.76
N LYS A 245 17.43 9.55 -31.48
CA LYS A 245 18.81 9.10 -31.34
C LYS A 245 19.64 9.28 -32.61
N GLN A 246 19.02 9.23 -33.79
CA GLN A 246 19.70 9.34 -35.08
C GLN A 246 19.71 10.78 -35.55
N ASP A 247 18.57 11.49 -35.41
CA ASP A 247 18.43 12.88 -35.84
C ASP A 247 17.41 13.60 -34.92
N LEU A 248 17.92 14.53 -34.10
CA LEU A 248 17.11 15.37 -33.21
C LEU A 248 16.21 16.37 -33.95
N SER A 249 16.53 16.65 -35.23
CA SER A 249 15.80 17.56 -36.09
C SER A 249 14.87 16.84 -37.09
N ALA A 250 14.70 15.53 -36.97
CA ALA A 250 13.87 14.72 -37.85
C ALA A 250 12.48 15.34 -38.06
N GLU A 251 12.03 15.38 -39.34
CA GLU A 251 10.77 16.05 -39.77
C GLU A 251 10.68 17.49 -39.27
N ASN A 252 11.75 18.26 -39.44
CA ASN A 252 11.85 19.67 -39.00
C ASN A 252 11.53 19.87 -37.51
N GLY A 253 11.81 18.83 -36.67
CA GLY A 253 11.56 18.83 -35.22
C GLY A 253 10.19 18.31 -34.80
N GLU A 254 9.33 17.88 -35.72
CA GLU A 254 7.99 17.33 -35.39
C GLU A 254 8.10 16.09 -34.52
N VAL A 255 9.08 15.19 -34.77
CA VAL A 255 9.30 13.99 -33.97
C VAL A 255 9.54 14.34 -32.49
N LYS A 256 10.39 15.35 -32.22
CA LYS A 256 10.66 15.85 -30.87
C LYS A 256 9.43 16.50 -30.25
N GLN A 257 8.68 17.27 -31.03
CA GLN A 257 7.45 17.91 -30.54
C GLN A 257 6.41 16.87 -30.16
N GLN A 258 6.18 15.86 -30.99
CA GLN A 258 5.25 14.77 -30.71
C GLN A 258 5.66 13.97 -29.46
N PHE A 259 6.97 13.64 -29.33
CA PHE A 259 7.52 12.97 -28.16
C PHE A 259 7.24 13.75 -26.87
N LEU A 260 7.49 15.06 -26.86
CA LEU A 260 7.22 15.92 -25.70
C LEU A 260 5.71 16.05 -25.41
N SER A 261 4.88 16.10 -26.44
CA SER A 261 3.42 16.12 -26.30
C SER A 261 2.87 14.87 -25.62
N ILE A 262 3.35 13.69 -26.01
CA ILE A 262 2.99 12.41 -25.37
C ILE A 262 3.42 12.41 -23.90
N LEU A 263 4.66 12.82 -23.59
CA LEU A 263 5.13 12.93 -22.19
C LEU A 263 4.28 13.89 -21.35
N SER A 264 3.83 14.99 -21.96
CA SER A 264 2.95 15.95 -21.28
C SER A 264 1.55 15.36 -21.02
N ALA A 265 1.02 14.61 -21.96
CA ALA A 265 -0.30 13.96 -21.85
C ALA A 265 -0.31 12.83 -20.80
N ILE A 266 0.78 12.05 -20.69
CA ILE A 266 0.93 11.01 -19.67
C ILE A 266 0.99 11.63 -18.26
N GLY A 267 1.60 12.82 -18.14
CA GLY A 267 1.74 13.55 -16.87
C GLY A 267 3.06 13.31 -16.14
N ASN A 268 3.39 14.25 -15.23
CA ASN A 268 4.70 14.28 -14.55
C ASN A 268 4.87 13.22 -13.47
N ALA A 269 3.78 12.70 -12.94
CA ALA A 269 3.79 11.69 -11.87
C ALA A 269 4.08 10.28 -12.38
N ASP A 270 3.90 10.04 -13.68
CA ASP A 270 4.08 8.72 -14.28
C ASP A 270 5.58 8.34 -14.39
N PRO A 271 5.97 7.12 -13.98
CA PRO A 271 7.34 6.62 -14.08
C PRO A 271 7.89 6.64 -15.53
N ILE A 272 7.03 6.36 -16.52
CA ILE A 272 7.37 6.38 -17.95
C ILE A 272 7.86 7.78 -18.34
N THR A 273 7.13 8.82 -17.93
CA THR A 273 7.54 10.21 -18.21
C THR A 273 8.92 10.52 -17.66
N ASN A 274 9.21 10.11 -16.45
CA ASN A 274 10.50 10.33 -15.80
C ASN A 274 11.64 9.57 -16.52
N LYS A 275 11.37 8.32 -16.94
CA LYS A 275 12.31 7.48 -17.71
C LYS A 275 12.70 8.19 -19.01
N TYR A 276 11.73 8.56 -19.84
CA TYR A 276 11.99 9.12 -21.18
C TYR A 276 12.48 10.55 -21.16
N ARG A 277 12.15 11.34 -20.15
CA ARG A 277 12.79 12.66 -19.97
C ARG A 277 14.28 12.55 -19.69
N ARG A 278 14.71 11.62 -18.82
CA ARG A 278 16.13 11.37 -18.56
C ARG A 278 16.86 10.93 -19.84
N LEU A 279 16.22 10.04 -20.61
CA LEU A 279 16.76 9.59 -21.89
C LEU A 279 16.91 10.75 -22.89
N LEU A 280 15.90 11.61 -23.01
CA LEU A 280 15.96 12.77 -23.89
C LEU A 280 17.07 13.77 -23.45
N TYR A 281 17.18 14.04 -22.15
CA TYR A 281 18.25 14.90 -21.63
C TYR A 281 19.65 14.35 -21.95
N SER A 282 19.85 13.02 -21.87
CA SER A 282 21.12 12.39 -22.22
C SER A 282 21.50 12.49 -23.72
N LEU A 283 20.53 12.82 -24.60
CA LEU A 283 20.78 13.06 -26.00
C LEU A 283 21.12 14.55 -26.29
N LEU A 284 20.73 15.45 -25.38
CA LEU A 284 20.89 16.89 -25.58
C LEU A 284 22.19 17.43 -24.97
N TYR A 285 22.78 16.67 -24.05
CA TYR A 285 24.00 17.02 -23.29
C TYR A 285 25.01 15.86 -23.28
#